data_97171994e7993760ce50b214fe85dde3
#
_entry.id   97171994e7993760ce50b214fe85dde3
#
_cell.length_a   1.000
_cell.length_b   1.000
_cell.length_c   1.000
_cell.angle_alpha   90.00
_cell.angle_beta   90.00
_cell.angle_gamma   90.00
#
_symmetry.space_group_name_H-M   'P 1'
#
loop_
_entity.id
_entity.type
_entity.pdbx_description
1 polymer ?
#
loop_
_entity_poly.entity_id
_entity_poly.type
_entity_poly.pdbx_seq_one_letter_code
_entity_poly.pdbx_strand_id
1 'polypeptide(L)'
;MELMAPVFLQAARDAKIPVAVHLDHGQSPETCIRAIRAGFSSVMFDGAGLPLEENIAQTRLVARLAHAAGVDVEAELGRVGDTGSGGEGTGDATTADIFTDVEESARFIAETGTDALAIAIGNLHGRYTATPRLNIGRLREINARNGIPLVLHGGSGTSEEDFKACIRNGICKINVATAIQLEATDEIRSYLAADGAPNYIDLKSRITEASKKVVAAHIRLFESDGKA
;
A
#
# COMPACT_ATOMS: atom_id res chain seq x y z
N MET A 1 15.71 -5.85 5.33
CA MET A 1 15.75 -4.80 4.27
C MET A 1 17.06 -4.85 3.50
N GLU A 2 18.20 -4.58 4.09
CA GLU A 2 19.49 -4.39 3.42
C GLU A 2 19.96 -5.58 2.58
N LEU A 3 19.68 -6.81 3.01
CA LEU A 3 20.01 -8.02 2.25
C LEU A 3 19.18 -8.19 0.96
N MET A 4 17.95 -7.71 0.95
CA MET A 4 17.03 -7.88 -0.18
C MET A 4 17.01 -6.67 -1.11
N ALA A 5 17.35 -5.50 -0.63
CA ALA A 5 17.35 -4.27 -1.42
C ALA A 5 18.13 -4.39 -2.74
N PRO A 6 19.36 -4.96 -2.79
CA PRO A 6 20.09 -5.12 -4.05
C PRO A 6 19.34 -5.96 -5.09
N VAL A 7 18.59 -6.98 -4.67
CA VAL A 7 17.80 -7.84 -5.55
C VAL A 7 16.64 -7.06 -6.18
N PHE A 8 15.89 -6.32 -5.35
CA PHE A 8 14.77 -5.51 -5.83
C PHE A 8 15.23 -4.37 -6.73
N LEU A 9 16.30 -3.68 -6.35
CA LEU A 9 16.87 -2.61 -7.15
C LEU A 9 17.40 -3.11 -8.49
N GLN A 10 18.01 -4.29 -8.53
CA GLN A 10 18.45 -4.89 -9.79
C GLN A 10 17.24 -5.26 -10.66
N ALA A 11 16.23 -5.91 -10.09
CA ALA A 11 15.01 -6.25 -10.79
C ALA A 11 14.28 -5.02 -11.35
N ALA A 12 14.25 -3.92 -10.59
CA ALA A 12 13.68 -2.65 -11.04
C ALA A 12 14.47 -2.05 -12.22
N ARG A 13 15.82 -2.09 -12.17
CA ARG A 13 16.67 -1.61 -13.29
C ARG A 13 16.50 -2.44 -14.56
N ASP A 14 16.33 -3.75 -14.42
CA ASP A 14 16.19 -4.67 -15.55
C ASP A 14 14.77 -4.70 -16.14
N ALA A 15 13.80 -4.10 -15.44
CA ALA A 15 12.43 -4.03 -15.90
C ALA A 15 12.31 -3.15 -17.16
N LYS A 16 11.42 -3.55 -18.08
CA LYS A 16 11.12 -2.79 -19.31
C LYS A 16 10.10 -1.65 -19.08
N ILE A 17 9.58 -1.56 -17.89
CA ILE A 17 8.60 -0.56 -17.43
C ILE A 17 9.19 0.20 -16.26
N PRO A 18 8.74 1.41 -15.94
CA PRO A 18 9.12 2.11 -14.71
C PRO A 18 8.73 1.29 -13.48
N VAL A 19 9.69 1.07 -12.58
CA VAL A 19 9.49 0.36 -11.31
C VAL A 19 10.09 1.16 -10.17
N ALA A 20 9.27 1.59 -9.22
CA ALA A 20 9.71 2.15 -7.96
C ALA A 20 9.96 1.03 -6.93
N VAL A 21 11.07 1.12 -6.21
CA VAL A 21 11.31 0.28 -5.02
C VAL A 21 10.90 1.11 -3.82
N HIS A 22 9.80 0.73 -3.20
CA HIS A 22 9.11 1.48 -2.15
C HIS A 22 9.18 0.77 -0.80
N LEU A 23 9.45 1.52 0.28
CA LEU A 23 9.23 1.04 1.64
C LEU A 23 7.76 1.25 2.00
N ASP A 24 7.04 0.15 2.19
CA ASP A 24 5.66 0.14 2.67
C ASP A 24 5.63 0.09 4.21
N HIS A 25 4.78 0.90 4.84
CA HIS A 25 4.58 1.00 6.29
C HIS A 25 5.87 1.10 7.14
N GLY A 26 6.69 2.09 6.90
CA GLY A 26 7.83 2.41 7.76
C GLY A 26 7.36 2.91 9.13
N GLN A 27 7.59 2.12 10.17
CA GLN A 27 7.08 2.37 11.53
C GLN A 27 7.90 3.40 12.34
N SER A 28 8.99 3.90 11.78
CA SER A 28 9.79 4.95 12.40
C SER A 28 10.60 5.73 11.36
N PRO A 29 10.99 6.98 11.65
CA PRO A 29 11.90 7.75 10.80
C PRO A 29 13.20 7.00 10.48
N GLU A 30 13.74 6.27 11.47
CA GLU A 30 14.97 5.48 11.30
C GLU A 30 14.80 4.38 10.27
N THR A 31 13.64 3.72 10.22
CA THR A 31 13.32 2.70 9.21
C THR A 31 13.29 3.31 7.82
N CYS A 32 12.67 4.48 7.66
CA CYS A 32 12.65 5.22 6.40
C CYS A 32 14.07 5.62 5.96
N ILE A 33 14.89 6.14 6.86
CA ILE A 33 16.29 6.49 6.58
C ILE A 33 17.11 5.27 6.15
N ARG A 34 16.89 4.10 6.78
CA ARG A 34 17.56 2.86 6.37
C ARG A 34 17.17 2.44 4.95
N ALA A 35 15.89 2.60 4.57
CA ALA A 35 15.43 2.32 3.21
C ALA A 35 16.06 3.28 2.19
N ILE A 36 16.11 4.58 2.50
CA ILE A 36 16.76 5.59 1.66
C ILE A 36 18.25 5.22 1.45
N ARG A 37 18.96 4.89 2.52
CA ARG A 37 20.37 4.45 2.44
C ARG A 37 20.57 3.15 1.68
N ALA A 38 19.56 2.27 1.67
CA ALA A 38 19.59 1.03 0.90
C ALA A 38 19.28 1.26 -0.60
N GLY A 39 18.91 2.49 -1.01
CA GLY A 39 18.67 2.88 -2.40
C GLY A 39 17.21 2.81 -2.84
N PHE A 40 16.26 2.74 -1.91
CA PHE A 40 14.84 2.82 -2.24
C PHE A 40 14.52 4.17 -2.88
N SER A 41 13.68 4.16 -3.91
CA SER A 41 13.28 5.36 -4.65
C SER A 41 12.09 6.09 -4.01
N SER A 42 11.39 5.43 -3.09
CA SER A 42 10.26 5.99 -2.35
C SER A 42 10.14 5.32 -0.99
N VAL A 43 9.66 6.05 0.00
CA VAL A 43 9.43 5.52 1.36
C VAL A 43 8.07 5.98 1.87
N MET A 44 7.39 5.12 2.62
CA MET A 44 6.23 5.50 3.41
C MET A 44 6.61 5.59 4.89
N PHE A 45 6.24 6.68 5.54
CA PHE A 45 6.19 6.77 6.99
C PHE A 45 4.74 6.61 7.44
N ASP A 46 4.49 5.55 8.21
CA ASP A 46 3.18 5.26 8.78
C ASP A 46 3.08 5.78 10.22
N GLY A 47 2.59 6.99 10.33
CA GLY A 47 2.30 7.65 11.61
C GLY A 47 0.82 7.64 11.99
N ALA A 48 -0.05 6.87 11.30
CA ALA A 48 -1.50 6.90 11.52
C ALA A 48 -1.93 6.47 12.95
N GLY A 49 -1.09 5.70 13.63
CA GLY A 49 -1.27 5.33 15.04
C GLY A 49 -0.91 6.42 16.05
N LEU A 50 -0.22 7.48 15.63
CA LEU A 50 0.24 8.58 16.50
C LEU A 50 -0.83 9.69 16.62
N PRO A 51 -0.75 10.51 17.67
CA PRO A 51 -1.47 11.78 17.70
C PRO A 51 -1.12 12.64 16.46
N LEU A 52 -2.10 13.40 15.93
CA LEU A 52 -1.94 14.16 14.68
C LEU A 52 -0.68 15.04 14.66
N GLU A 53 -0.42 15.78 15.72
CA GLU A 53 0.74 16.69 15.81
C GLU A 53 2.08 15.92 15.77
N GLU A 54 2.11 14.74 16.36
CA GLU A 54 3.30 13.87 16.34
C GLU A 54 3.47 13.23 14.96
N ASN A 55 2.40 12.76 14.33
CA ASN A 55 2.43 12.28 12.95
C ASN A 55 2.95 13.37 12.01
N ILE A 56 2.42 14.60 12.10
CA ILE A 56 2.91 15.75 11.32
C ILE A 56 4.40 16.00 11.56
N ALA A 57 4.84 16.02 12.81
CA ALA A 57 6.24 16.31 13.13
C ALA A 57 7.20 15.24 12.58
N GLN A 58 6.87 13.95 12.73
CA GLN A 58 7.70 12.85 12.26
C GLN A 58 7.65 12.71 10.73
N THR A 59 6.49 12.84 10.11
CA THR A 59 6.35 12.84 8.65
C THR A 59 7.16 13.97 8.01
N ARG A 60 7.08 15.19 8.56
CA ARG A 60 7.87 16.34 8.11
C ARG A 60 9.37 16.07 8.20
N LEU A 61 9.83 15.43 9.27
CA LEU A 61 11.24 15.05 9.41
C LEU A 61 11.66 14.07 8.31
N VAL A 62 10.85 13.02 8.08
CA VAL A 62 11.11 12.03 7.01
C VAL A 62 11.13 12.70 5.65
N ALA A 63 10.12 13.53 5.33
CA ALA A 63 10.02 14.24 4.05
C ALA A 63 11.25 15.10 3.78
N ARG A 64 11.69 15.89 4.74
CA ARG A 64 12.90 16.71 4.60
C ARG A 64 14.15 15.90 4.31
N LEU A 65 14.31 14.76 4.96
CA LEU A 65 15.49 13.90 4.77
C LEU A 65 15.43 13.13 3.45
N ALA A 66 14.26 12.64 3.09
CA ALA A 66 14.02 11.92 1.84
C ALA A 66 14.22 12.84 0.62
N HIS A 67 13.61 14.02 0.63
CA HIS A 67 13.76 15.00 -0.45
C HIS A 67 15.22 15.45 -0.63
N ALA A 68 15.98 15.61 0.45
CA ALA A 68 17.41 15.89 0.37
C ALA A 68 18.21 14.77 -0.32
N ALA A 69 17.67 13.55 -0.34
CA ALA A 69 18.22 12.38 -1.03
C ALA A 69 17.58 12.11 -2.40
N GLY A 70 16.63 12.93 -2.84
CA GLY A 70 15.87 12.71 -4.09
C GLY A 70 14.90 11.54 -4.03
N VAL A 71 14.32 11.26 -2.85
CA VAL A 71 13.40 10.16 -2.59
C VAL A 71 12.03 10.71 -2.22
N ASP A 72 10.98 10.19 -2.85
CA ASP A 72 9.60 10.59 -2.59
C ASP A 72 9.06 9.97 -1.30
N VAL A 73 8.11 10.68 -0.66
CA VAL A 73 7.51 10.26 0.61
C VAL A 73 6.00 10.10 0.49
N GLU A 74 5.54 8.94 0.87
CA GLU A 74 4.14 8.65 1.20
C GLU A 74 3.93 8.77 2.71
N ALA A 75 2.78 9.25 3.12
CA ALA A 75 2.37 9.27 4.52
C ALA A 75 0.94 8.74 4.65
N GLU A 76 0.50 8.43 5.87
CA GLU A 76 -0.86 7.98 6.15
C GLU A 76 -1.56 8.89 7.16
N LEU A 77 -2.82 9.19 6.86
CA LEU A 77 -3.71 9.93 7.75
C LEU A 77 -5.09 9.26 7.80
N GLY A 78 -5.59 9.10 9.02
CA GLY A 78 -6.75 8.25 9.31
C GLY A 78 -6.30 6.82 9.60
N ARG A 79 -7.16 6.05 10.25
CA ARG A 79 -6.82 4.67 10.60
C ARG A 79 -7.44 3.70 9.61
N VAL A 80 -6.61 3.05 8.81
CA VAL A 80 -7.04 1.87 8.07
C VAL A 80 -7.17 0.71 9.09
N GLY A 81 -8.39 0.25 9.32
CA GLY A 81 -8.65 -0.83 10.29
C GLY A 81 -7.98 -2.14 9.89
N ASP A 82 -7.68 -3.01 10.87
CA ASP A 82 -7.16 -4.36 10.63
C ASP A 82 -8.23 -5.41 10.96
N THR A 83 -8.37 -6.40 10.08
CA THR A 83 -9.29 -7.53 10.29
C THR A 83 -8.69 -8.64 11.17
N GLY A 84 -7.49 -8.45 11.72
CA GLY A 84 -6.81 -9.44 12.58
C GLY A 84 -6.27 -10.67 11.84
N SER A 85 -6.28 -10.68 10.52
CA SER A 85 -5.82 -11.82 9.71
C SER A 85 -4.42 -11.65 9.13
N GLY A 86 -3.52 -10.99 9.87
CA GLY A 86 -2.11 -10.80 9.48
C GLY A 86 -1.85 -9.52 8.71
N GLY A 87 -2.72 -8.53 8.86
CA GLY A 87 -2.52 -7.18 8.37
C GLY A 87 -1.71 -6.33 9.37
N GLU A 88 -1.19 -5.22 8.91
CA GLU A 88 -0.29 -4.32 9.63
C GLU A 88 -1.04 -3.19 10.39
N GLY A 89 -2.38 -3.31 10.52
CA GLY A 89 -3.20 -2.31 11.19
C GLY A 89 -3.34 -2.55 12.70
N THR A 90 -3.41 -1.48 13.48
CA THR A 90 -3.68 -1.53 14.93
C THR A 90 -5.19 -1.67 15.17
N GLY A 91 -5.67 -2.90 15.44
CA GLY A 91 -7.08 -3.16 15.78
C GLY A 91 -7.52 -2.38 17.02
N ASP A 92 -8.62 -1.70 16.93
CA ASP A 92 -9.52 -1.12 17.93
C ASP A 92 -9.95 0.33 17.58
N ALA A 93 -10.40 0.58 16.35
CA ALA A 93 -10.97 1.87 15.99
C ALA A 93 -12.51 1.81 16.03
N THR A 94 -13.14 2.72 16.75
CA THR A 94 -14.57 2.97 16.63
C THR A 94 -14.86 3.59 15.26
N THR A 95 -16.02 3.32 14.66
CA THR A 95 -16.37 3.70 13.28
C THR A 95 -16.27 5.19 12.95
N ALA A 96 -16.18 6.08 13.94
CA ALA A 96 -16.07 7.54 13.74
C ALA A 96 -14.63 8.00 13.51
N ASP A 97 -13.62 7.27 14.03
CA ASP A 97 -12.20 7.66 13.97
C ASP A 97 -11.47 7.04 12.76
N ILE A 98 -12.18 6.32 11.91
CA ILE A 98 -11.59 5.55 10.79
C ILE A 98 -11.37 6.44 9.56
N PHE A 99 -12.25 7.40 9.30
CA PHE A 99 -12.22 8.19 8.07
C PHE A 99 -11.24 9.36 8.16
N THR A 100 -10.42 9.53 7.12
CA THR A 100 -9.60 10.73 6.97
C THR A 100 -10.49 11.98 6.88
N ASP A 101 -10.21 12.99 7.72
CA ASP A 101 -10.89 14.27 7.65
C ASP A 101 -10.32 15.13 6.52
N VAL A 102 -11.19 15.90 5.85
CA VAL A 102 -10.82 16.70 4.66
C VAL A 102 -9.90 17.85 5.02
N GLU A 103 -10.22 18.61 6.04
CA GLU A 103 -9.42 19.79 6.43
C GLU A 103 -8.14 19.37 7.17
N GLU A 104 -8.19 18.33 7.98
CA GLU A 104 -6.97 17.74 8.57
C GLU A 104 -6.02 17.23 7.50
N SER A 105 -6.52 16.61 6.45
CA SER A 105 -5.68 16.13 5.34
C SER A 105 -4.97 17.28 4.63
N ALA A 106 -5.67 18.39 4.40
CA ALA A 106 -5.08 19.57 3.79
C ALA A 106 -4.00 20.23 4.68
N ARG A 107 -4.28 20.32 5.97
CA ARG A 107 -3.29 20.79 6.95
C ARG A 107 -2.07 19.86 7.00
N PHE A 108 -2.31 18.57 7.10
CA PHE A 108 -1.27 17.54 7.16
C PHE A 108 -0.31 17.64 5.96
N ILE A 109 -0.84 17.68 4.75
CA ILE A 109 -0.06 17.81 3.52
C ILE A 109 0.76 19.11 3.52
N ALA A 110 0.13 20.24 3.83
CA ALA A 110 0.79 21.54 3.84
C ALA A 110 1.93 21.61 4.86
N GLU A 111 1.77 20.95 6.03
CA GLU A 111 2.76 21.01 7.10
C GLU A 111 3.86 19.94 6.97
N THR A 112 3.60 18.82 6.31
CA THR A 112 4.57 17.73 6.16
C THR A 112 5.37 17.81 4.88
N GLY A 113 4.77 18.27 3.79
CA GLY A 113 5.35 18.25 2.45
C GLY A 113 5.44 16.83 1.86
N THR A 114 4.58 15.91 2.30
CA THR A 114 4.50 14.56 1.72
C THR A 114 4.09 14.60 0.25
N ASP A 115 4.58 13.68 -0.58
CA ASP A 115 4.33 13.63 -2.02
C ASP A 115 3.08 12.83 -2.37
N ALA A 116 2.67 11.90 -1.49
CA ALA A 116 1.46 11.11 -1.62
C ALA A 116 0.83 10.87 -0.25
N LEU A 117 -0.49 10.70 -0.20
CA LEU A 117 -1.22 10.48 1.05
C LEU A 117 -2.09 9.22 0.97
N ALA A 118 -1.81 8.26 1.83
CA ALA A 118 -2.69 7.14 2.10
C ALA A 118 -3.85 7.60 2.99
N ILE A 119 -5.08 7.28 2.56
CA ILE A 119 -6.30 7.73 3.20
C ILE A 119 -7.19 6.58 3.63
N ALA A 120 -7.92 6.78 4.70
CA ALA A 120 -8.96 5.89 5.18
C ALA A 120 -10.34 6.40 4.74
N ILE A 121 -11.00 5.61 3.91
CA ILE A 121 -12.37 5.86 3.40
C ILE A 121 -13.31 4.68 3.64
N GLY A 122 -12.99 3.84 4.65
CA GLY A 122 -13.70 2.59 4.97
C GLY A 122 -13.02 1.32 4.45
N ASN A 123 -11.81 1.46 3.93
CA ASN A 123 -10.91 0.37 3.59
C ASN A 123 -10.30 -0.25 4.86
N LEU A 124 -9.96 -1.54 4.78
CA LEU A 124 -9.37 -2.32 5.88
C LEU A 124 -8.19 -3.13 5.36
N HIS A 125 -7.20 -3.37 6.20
CA HIS A 125 -6.14 -4.33 5.92
C HIS A 125 -6.60 -5.78 6.17
N GLY A 126 -6.00 -6.72 5.44
CA GLY A 126 -6.26 -8.14 5.63
C GLY A 126 -7.43 -8.68 4.82
N ARG A 127 -8.01 -9.81 5.27
CA ARG A 127 -9.14 -10.45 4.60
C ARG A 127 -10.45 -9.88 5.10
N TYR A 128 -11.21 -9.27 4.22
CA TYR A 128 -12.55 -8.81 4.55
C TYR A 128 -13.47 -9.97 4.93
N THR A 129 -14.19 -9.83 6.04
CA THR A 129 -15.26 -10.76 6.47
C THR A 129 -16.62 -10.36 5.88
N ALA A 130 -16.74 -9.11 5.42
CA ALA A 130 -17.90 -8.58 4.71
C ALA A 130 -17.40 -7.57 3.65
N THR A 131 -18.18 -7.34 2.59
CA THR A 131 -17.82 -6.36 1.55
C THR A 131 -17.68 -4.97 2.18
N PRO A 132 -16.52 -4.29 2.05
CA PRO A 132 -16.33 -2.96 2.58
C PRO A 132 -17.27 -1.97 1.91
N ARG A 133 -17.67 -0.93 2.63
CA ARG A 133 -18.44 0.19 2.07
C ARG A 133 -17.54 1.40 1.99
N LEU A 134 -16.90 1.60 0.84
CA LEU A 134 -16.03 2.74 0.65
C LEU A 134 -16.82 4.04 0.50
N ASN A 135 -16.40 5.08 1.20
CA ASN A 135 -17.00 6.41 1.10
C ASN A 135 -16.39 7.19 -0.07
N ILE A 136 -16.88 6.94 -1.27
CA ILE A 136 -16.43 7.61 -2.50
C ILE A 136 -16.73 9.13 -2.47
N GLY A 137 -17.75 9.56 -1.73
CA GLY A 137 -18.02 10.98 -1.50
C GLY A 137 -16.88 11.66 -0.76
N ARG A 138 -16.42 11.05 0.34
CA ARG A 138 -15.28 11.53 1.13
C ARG A 138 -13.98 11.54 0.29
N LEU A 139 -13.71 10.49 -0.48
CA LEU A 139 -12.57 10.46 -1.40
C LEU A 139 -12.58 11.66 -2.35
N ARG A 140 -13.73 11.96 -2.94
CA ARG A 140 -13.87 13.09 -3.87
C ARG A 140 -13.61 14.43 -3.21
N GLU A 141 -14.10 14.64 -1.99
CA GLU A 141 -13.85 15.84 -1.19
C GLU A 141 -12.35 16.01 -0.89
N ILE A 142 -11.69 14.94 -0.41
CA ILE A 142 -10.24 14.94 -0.13
C ILE A 142 -9.44 15.23 -1.42
N ASN A 143 -9.76 14.56 -2.52
CA ASN A 143 -9.07 14.77 -3.78
C ASN A 143 -9.20 16.21 -4.31
N ALA A 144 -10.43 16.76 -4.27
CA ALA A 144 -10.67 18.13 -4.70
C ALA A 144 -9.95 19.18 -3.84
N ARG A 145 -9.72 18.86 -2.55
CA ARG A 145 -9.11 19.76 -1.58
C ARG A 145 -7.58 19.80 -1.66
N ASN A 146 -6.94 18.69 -2.01
CA ASN A 146 -5.53 18.49 -1.73
C ASN A 146 -4.60 18.54 -2.96
N GLY A 147 -4.99 18.03 -4.10
CA GLY A 147 -4.21 18.11 -5.35
C GLY A 147 -2.91 17.29 -5.38
N ILE A 148 -2.68 16.37 -4.42
CA ILE A 148 -1.58 15.41 -4.46
C ILE A 148 -2.10 13.99 -4.72
N PRO A 149 -1.27 13.05 -5.19
CA PRO A 149 -1.63 11.65 -5.35
C PRO A 149 -2.21 11.05 -4.08
N LEU A 150 -3.36 10.40 -4.18
CA LEU A 150 -3.99 9.67 -3.09
C LEU A 150 -3.74 8.16 -3.23
N VAL A 151 -3.56 7.50 -2.11
CA VAL A 151 -3.24 6.08 -2.03
C VAL A 151 -4.33 5.32 -1.29
N LEU A 152 -4.70 4.14 -1.81
CA LEU A 152 -5.63 3.21 -1.17
C LEU A 152 -4.86 2.00 -0.63
N HIS A 153 -4.84 1.83 0.68
CA HIS A 153 -4.36 0.63 1.35
C HIS A 153 -5.50 -0.38 1.56
N GLY A 154 -5.15 -1.64 1.85
CA GLY A 154 -6.14 -2.67 2.15
C GLY A 154 -7.01 -3.07 0.96
N GLY A 155 -6.48 -3.04 -0.26
CA GLY A 155 -7.23 -3.33 -1.48
C GLY A 155 -7.70 -4.78 -1.66
N SER A 156 -7.23 -5.73 -0.84
CA SER A 156 -7.57 -7.15 -1.00
C SER A 156 -8.99 -7.46 -0.53
N GLY A 157 -9.91 -7.70 -1.46
CA GLY A 157 -11.33 -7.98 -1.17
C GLY A 157 -12.28 -6.83 -1.48
N THR A 158 -11.76 -5.71 -1.97
CA THR A 158 -12.54 -4.62 -2.57
C THR A 158 -13.12 -5.10 -3.92
N SER A 159 -14.36 -4.71 -4.24
CA SER A 159 -14.99 -5.07 -5.51
C SER A 159 -14.32 -4.36 -6.70
N GLU A 160 -14.46 -4.94 -7.91
CA GLU A 160 -13.95 -4.30 -9.14
C GLU A 160 -14.58 -2.93 -9.37
N GLU A 161 -15.87 -2.79 -9.07
CA GLU A 161 -16.63 -1.54 -9.20
C GLU A 161 -16.07 -0.48 -8.24
N ASP A 162 -15.76 -0.86 -7.00
CA ASP A 162 -15.20 0.05 -6.00
C ASP A 162 -13.78 0.48 -6.37
N PHE A 163 -12.93 -0.44 -6.85
CA PHE A 163 -11.61 -0.06 -7.37
C PHE A 163 -11.71 0.97 -8.50
N LYS A 164 -12.57 0.72 -9.49
CA LYS A 164 -12.80 1.65 -10.61
C LYS A 164 -13.37 2.98 -10.12
N ALA A 165 -14.25 2.95 -9.10
CA ALA A 165 -14.78 4.16 -8.50
C ALA A 165 -13.67 4.94 -7.78
N CYS A 166 -12.79 4.29 -7.02
CA CYS A 166 -11.64 4.92 -6.36
C CYS A 166 -10.70 5.58 -7.37
N ILE A 167 -10.30 4.86 -8.43
CA ILE A 167 -9.40 5.37 -9.47
C ILE A 167 -10.00 6.60 -10.16
N ARG A 168 -11.28 6.53 -10.57
CA ARG A 168 -11.96 7.67 -11.21
C ARG A 168 -12.10 8.89 -10.29
N ASN A 169 -11.98 8.72 -8.98
CA ASN A 169 -12.15 9.79 -7.99
C ASN A 169 -10.83 10.19 -7.29
N GLY A 170 -9.68 9.80 -7.84
CA GLY A 170 -8.39 10.38 -7.46
C GLY A 170 -7.39 9.44 -6.79
N ILE A 171 -7.72 8.15 -6.60
CA ILE A 171 -6.72 7.18 -6.18
C ILE A 171 -5.75 6.91 -7.33
N CYS A 172 -4.45 7.12 -7.06
CA CYS A 172 -3.35 6.97 -8.02
C CYS A 172 -2.46 5.75 -7.73
N LYS A 173 -2.47 5.23 -6.50
CA LYS A 173 -1.70 4.06 -6.05
C LYS A 173 -2.62 3.17 -5.21
N ILE A 174 -2.48 1.85 -5.37
CA ILE A 174 -3.24 0.86 -4.59
C ILE A 174 -2.28 -0.22 -4.09
N ASN A 175 -2.29 -0.48 -2.78
CA ASN A 175 -1.50 -1.55 -2.17
C ASN A 175 -2.29 -2.85 -2.15
N VAL A 176 -1.70 -3.93 -2.71
CA VAL A 176 -2.31 -5.26 -2.78
C VAL A 176 -1.30 -6.29 -2.28
N ALA A 177 -1.52 -6.84 -1.10
CA ALA A 177 -0.68 -7.88 -0.51
C ALA A 177 -1.46 -9.18 -0.24
N THR A 178 -2.55 -9.10 0.53
CA THR A 178 -3.31 -10.26 1.01
C THR A 178 -3.84 -11.13 -0.13
N ALA A 179 -4.30 -10.55 -1.24
CA ALA A 179 -4.79 -11.31 -2.39
C ALA A 179 -3.69 -12.22 -2.99
N ILE A 180 -2.45 -11.71 -3.08
CA ILE A 180 -1.29 -12.47 -3.57
C ILE A 180 -0.94 -13.61 -2.59
N GLN A 181 -0.96 -13.33 -1.29
CA GLN A 181 -0.65 -14.31 -0.23
C GLN A 181 -1.70 -15.42 -0.17
N LEU A 182 -2.98 -15.08 -0.31
CA LEU A 182 -4.08 -16.06 -0.32
C LEU A 182 -3.97 -16.99 -1.52
N GLU A 183 -3.77 -16.47 -2.73
CA GLU A 183 -3.59 -17.27 -3.93
C GLU A 183 -2.38 -18.21 -3.82
N ALA A 184 -1.25 -17.70 -3.32
CA ALA A 184 -0.07 -18.51 -3.05
C ALA A 184 -0.36 -19.64 -2.04
N THR A 185 -1.14 -19.36 -0.99
CA THR A 185 -1.53 -20.35 0.02
C THR A 185 -2.49 -21.39 -0.55
N ASP A 186 -3.43 -20.99 -1.38
CA ASP A 186 -4.39 -21.90 -2.02
C ASP A 186 -3.69 -22.80 -3.06
N GLU A 187 -2.70 -22.29 -3.80
CA GLU A 187 -1.87 -23.12 -4.67
C GLU A 187 -1.06 -24.14 -3.86
N ILE A 188 -0.51 -23.77 -2.70
CA ILE A 188 0.19 -24.71 -1.80
C ILE A 188 -0.76 -25.84 -1.36
N ARG A 189 -1.97 -25.49 -0.92
CA ARG A 189 -2.98 -26.49 -0.49
C ARG A 189 -3.34 -27.42 -1.63
N SER A 190 -3.62 -26.86 -2.80
CA SER A 190 -4.00 -27.63 -3.98
C SER A 190 -2.89 -28.60 -4.42
N TYR A 191 -1.64 -28.12 -4.40
CA TYR A 191 -0.48 -28.91 -4.74
C TYR A 191 -0.26 -30.09 -3.79
N LEU A 192 -0.37 -29.84 -2.49
CA LEU A 192 -0.18 -30.88 -1.46
C LEU A 192 -1.35 -31.88 -1.39
N ALA A 193 -2.54 -31.48 -1.84
CA ALA A 193 -3.71 -32.36 -1.89
C ALA A 193 -3.74 -33.26 -3.15
N ALA A 194 -2.93 -32.96 -4.15
CA ALA A 194 -2.85 -33.77 -5.38
C ALA A 194 -2.10 -35.07 -5.14
N ASP A 195 -2.50 -36.13 -5.86
CA ASP A 195 -1.80 -37.41 -5.82
C ASP A 195 -0.39 -37.28 -6.40
N GLY A 196 0.61 -37.77 -5.69
CA GLY A 196 2.00 -37.79 -6.12
C GLY A 196 2.99 -37.40 -5.03
N ALA A 197 4.29 -37.60 -5.30
CA ALA A 197 5.35 -37.17 -4.39
C ALA A 197 5.59 -35.64 -4.55
N PRO A 198 5.49 -34.83 -3.48
CA PRO A 198 5.73 -33.39 -3.55
C PRO A 198 7.17 -33.08 -4.00
N ASN A 199 7.32 -32.16 -4.93
CA ASN A 199 8.60 -31.61 -5.38
C ASN A 199 8.69 -30.14 -5.01
N TYR A 200 9.70 -29.77 -4.22
CA TYR A 200 9.86 -28.40 -3.73
C TYR A 200 10.07 -27.36 -4.85
N ILE A 201 10.82 -27.72 -5.90
CA ILE A 201 11.09 -26.80 -7.01
C ILE A 201 9.84 -26.56 -7.84
N ASP A 202 9.06 -27.61 -8.09
CA ASP A 202 7.78 -27.48 -8.79
C ASP A 202 6.78 -26.63 -7.97
N LEU A 203 6.67 -26.89 -6.67
CA LEU A 203 5.84 -26.07 -5.77
C LEU A 203 6.22 -24.59 -5.83
N LYS A 204 7.51 -24.25 -5.75
CA LYS A 204 7.97 -22.86 -5.87
C LYS A 204 7.58 -22.22 -7.21
N SER A 205 7.74 -22.95 -8.30
CA SER A 205 7.34 -22.49 -9.64
C SER A 205 5.85 -22.17 -9.70
N ARG A 206 5.01 -23.07 -9.19
CA ARG A 206 3.56 -22.89 -9.14
C ARG A 206 3.12 -21.69 -8.31
N ILE A 207 3.70 -21.51 -7.10
CA ILE A 207 3.45 -20.34 -6.26
C ILE A 207 3.80 -19.05 -7.00
N THR A 208 4.93 -19.04 -7.70
CA THR A 208 5.37 -17.86 -8.47
C THR A 208 4.39 -17.55 -9.59
N GLU A 209 3.95 -18.56 -10.35
CA GLU A 209 2.98 -18.36 -11.44
C GLU A 209 1.59 -17.96 -10.92
N ALA A 210 1.13 -18.49 -9.79
CA ALA A 210 -0.11 -18.09 -9.15
C ALA A 210 -0.04 -16.61 -8.72
N SER A 211 1.04 -16.20 -8.05
CA SER A 211 1.28 -14.81 -7.67
C SER A 211 1.30 -13.86 -8.87
N LYS A 212 1.98 -14.23 -9.95
CA LYS A 212 2.02 -13.44 -11.20
C LYS A 212 0.63 -13.24 -11.81
N LYS A 213 -0.23 -14.25 -11.78
CA LYS A 213 -1.61 -14.15 -12.29
C LYS A 213 -2.41 -13.11 -11.52
N VAL A 214 -2.30 -13.10 -10.19
CA VAL A 214 -2.98 -12.11 -9.34
C VAL A 214 -2.48 -10.71 -9.66
N VAL A 215 -1.16 -10.50 -9.72
CA VAL A 215 -0.57 -9.19 -10.05
C VAL A 215 -1.03 -8.72 -11.42
N ALA A 216 -0.97 -9.57 -12.44
CA ALA A 216 -1.39 -9.23 -13.79
C ALA A 216 -2.89 -8.91 -13.89
N ALA A 217 -3.74 -9.61 -13.11
CA ALA A 217 -5.16 -9.30 -13.04
C ALA A 217 -5.41 -7.92 -12.43
N HIS A 218 -4.71 -7.56 -11.34
CA HIS A 218 -4.83 -6.25 -10.71
C HIS A 218 -4.30 -5.11 -11.61
N ILE A 219 -3.18 -5.32 -12.33
CA ILE A 219 -2.68 -4.34 -13.31
C ILE A 219 -3.75 -3.99 -14.35
N ARG A 220 -4.45 -5.01 -14.90
CA ARG A 220 -5.55 -4.79 -15.85
C ARG A 220 -6.75 -4.13 -15.19
N LEU A 221 -7.14 -4.60 -13.99
CA LEU A 221 -8.27 -4.05 -13.24
C LEU A 221 -8.06 -2.56 -12.92
N PHE A 222 -6.83 -2.18 -12.60
CA PHE A 222 -6.45 -0.78 -12.31
C PHE A 222 -6.21 0.06 -13.58
N GLU A 223 -6.41 -0.53 -14.76
CA GLU A 223 -6.21 0.14 -16.05
C GLU A 223 -4.78 0.71 -16.20
N SER A 224 -3.78 0.04 -15.60
CA SER A 224 -2.38 0.42 -15.65
C SER A 224 -1.61 -0.23 -16.80
N ASP A 225 -2.17 -1.26 -17.43
CA ASP A 225 -1.55 -1.95 -18.57
C ASP A 225 -1.46 -1.04 -19.80
N GLY A 226 -0.32 -1.13 -20.49
CA GLY A 226 -0.05 -0.34 -21.68
C GLY A 226 0.17 1.16 -21.44
N LYS A 227 0.37 1.60 -20.19
CA LYS A 227 0.60 3.02 -19.84
C LYS A 227 2.04 3.37 -19.47
N ALA A 228 2.94 2.42 -19.53
CA ALA A 228 4.36 2.59 -19.24
C ALA A 228 5.22 2.51 -20.51
#